data_3949391a6f0e2dc3edf51d42c6a32cab
#
_entry.id   3949391a6f0e2dc3edf51d42c6a32cab
#
_cell.length_a   1.000
_cell.length_b   1.000
_cell.length_c   1.000
_cell.angle_alpha   90.00
_cell.angle_beta   90.00
_cell.angle_gamma   90.00
#
_symmetry.space_group_name_H-M   'P 1'
#
loop_
_entity.id
_entity.type
_entity.pdbx_description
1 polymer ?
#
loop_
_entity_poly.entity_id
_entity_poly.type
_entity_poly.pdbx_seq_one_letter_code
_entity_poly.pdbx_strand_id
1 'polypeptide(L)'
;MKLLFKQRLFSWFDSYDIYDENENTVYVVKGQFAWGHCLKIFDASGWEVGTVKQKVLTLLPKFEICEGDRCIGYISKDLSLFKPKYNIDFNGWHVKGDFLEWDYTITDAYGRSVASVSKEIFHLTDTYMLDIQDPADALYVLMFVLAIDAEKCSRN
;
A
#
# COMPACT_ATOMS: atom_id res chain seq x y z
N MET A 1 -16.16 -1.07 1.65
CA MET A 1 -15.39 -2.32 1.37
C MET A 1 -14.23 -2.39 2.32
N LYS A 2 -14.03 -3.51 2.95
CA LYS A 2 -12.86 -3.72 3.80
C LYS A 2 -11.93 -4.73 3.18
N LEU A 3 -10.63 -4.43 3.23
CA LEU A 3 -9.57 -5.35 2.86
C LEU A 3 -8.70 -5.63 4.08
N LEU A 4 -8.33 -6.88 4.26
CA LEU A 4 -7.48 -7.36 5.34
C LEU A 4 -6.12 -7.73 4.78
N PHE A 5 -5.09 -7.14 5.38
CA PHE A 5 -3.70 -7.33 5.03
C PHE A 5 -2.93 -7.85 6.23
N LYS A 6 -2.32 -9.03 6.11
CA LYS A 6 -1.47 -9.60 7.17
C LYS A 6 -0.04 -9.17 6.94
N GLN A 7 0.53 -8.41 7.89
CA GLN A 7 1.94 -8.03 7.81
C GLN A 7 2.81 -9.28 7.88
N ARG A 8 3.73 -9.41 6.94
CA ARG A 8 4.74 -10.46 6.98
C ARG A 8 6.02 -9.96 7.62
N LEU A 9 6.46 -10.71 8.62
CA LEU A 9 7.80 -10.63 9.12
C LEU A 9 8.70 -11.44 8.16
N PHE A 10 9.58 -10.76 7.37
CA PHE A 10 10.79 -11.36 6.79
C PHE A 10 10.82 -11.90 5.35
N SER A 11 9.84 -11.78 4.47
CA SER A 11 10.08 -12.24 3.10
C SER A 11 9.48 -11.34 2.01
N TRP A 12 10.36 -10.68 1.25
CA TRP A 12 10.01 -9.83 0.10
C TRP A 12 9.66 -10.64 -1.16
N PHE A 13 9.93 -11.94 -1.16
CA PHE A 13 9.76 -12.80 -2.33
C PHE A 13 8.54 -13.70 -2.22
N ASP A 14 7.84 -13.68 -1.09
CA ASP A 14 6.68 -14.53 -0.91
C ASP A 14 5.42 -13.90 -1.51
N SER A 15 4.53 -14.76 -1.98
CA SER A 15 3.17 -14.40 -2.33
C SER A 15 2.31 -14.31 -1.07
N TYR A 16 1.43 -13.33 -1.00
CA TYR A 16 0.43 -13.22 0.07
C TYR A 16 -0.90 -12.67 -0.45
N ASP A 17 -1.97 -13.10 0.21
CA ASP A 17 -3.32 -12.77 -0.18
C ASP A 17 -3.85 -11.57 0.60
N ILE A 18 -4.63 -10.74 -0.07
CA ILE A 18 -5.44 -9.68 0.50
C ILE A 18 -6.87 -10.16 0.49
N TYR A 19 -7.50 -10.20 1.66
CA TYR A 19 -8.83 -10.77 1.86
C TYR A 19 -9.89 -9.68 2.03
N ASP A 20 -11.13 -10.01 1.70
CA ASP A 20 -12.31 -9.25 2.12
C ASP A 20 -12.79 -9.66 3.53
N GLU A 21 -13.90 -9.06 3.99
CA GLU A 21 -14.54 -9.35 5.27
C GLU A 21 -15.09 -10.77 5.39
N ASN A 22 -15.26 -11.47 4.27
CA ASN A 22 -15.76 -12.84 4.19
C ASN A 22 -14.62 -13.87 3.98
N GLU A 23 -13.38 -13.44 4.18
CA GLU A 23 -12.16 -14.25 3.95
C GLU A 23 -11.96 -14.68 2.47
N ASN A 24 -12.62 -14.03 1.51
CA ASN A 24 -12.35 -14.27 0.11
C ASN A 24 -11.10 -13.51 -0.33
N THR A 25 -10.22 -14.16 -1.07
CA THR A 25 -9.06 -13.50 -1.69
C THR A 25 -9.54 -12.52 -2.77
N VAL A 26 -9.23 -11.23 -2.58
CA VAL A 26 -9.53 -10.16 -3.54
C VAL A 26 -8.33 -9.87 -4.41
N TYR A 27 -7.14 -9.83 -3.80
CA TYR A 27 -5.87 -9.63 -4.49
C TYR A 27 -4.81 -10.61 -3.99
N VAL A 28 -3.87 -10.91 -4.88
CA VAL A 28 -2.64 -11.64 -4.55
C VAL A 28 -1.46 -10.73 -4.84
N VAL A 29 -0.60 -10.52 -3.86
CA VAL A 29 0.62 -9.70 -4.01
C VAL A 29 1.82 -10.62 -4.09
N LYS A 30 2.68 -10.41 -5.10
CA LYS A 30 3.92 -11.18 -5.31
C LYS A 30 5.12 -10.25 -5.35
N GLY A 31 6.09 -10.49 -4.48
CA GLY A 31 7.39 -9.85 -4.55
C GLY A 31 8.21 -10.39 -5.72
N GLN A 32 8.91 -9.50 -6.41
CA GLN A 32 9.81 -9.87 -7.49
C GLN A 32 11.24 -9.42 -7.20
N PHE A 33 12.19 -10.23 -7.67
CA PHE A 33 13.60 -9.86 -7.64
C PHE A 33 13.83 -8.70 -8.61
N ALA A 34 14.16 -7.53 -8.06
CA ALA A 34 14.49 -6.33 -8.82
C ALA A 34 15.53 -5.50 -8.05
N TRP A 35 16.11 -4.51 -8.70
CA TRP A 35 16.87 -3.47 -8.01
C TRP A 35 15.89 -2.62 -7.17
N GLY A 36 15.79 -2.93 -5.86
CA GLY A 36 14.78 -2.41 -4.95
C GLY A 36 13.52 -3.29 -4.89
N HIS A 37 12.55 -2.85 -4.10
CA HIS A 37 11.29 -3.58 -3.93
C HIS A 37 10.42 -3.45 -5.18
N CYS A 38 9.94 -4.59 -5.66
CA CYS A 38 8.96 -4.65 -6.75
C CYS A 38 7.85 -5.62 -6.35
N LEU A 39 6.64 -5.10 -6.19
CA LEU A 39 5.46 -5.86 -5.79
C LEU A 39 4.46 -5.83 -6.95
N LYS A 40 4.09 -7.00 -7.43
CA LYS A 40 3.04 -7.17 -8.44
C LYS A 40 1.74 -7.59 -7.78
N ILE A 41 0.65 -6.99 -8.20
CA ILE A 41 -0.69 -7.20 -7.67
C ILE A 41 -1.51 -7.89 -8.74
N PHE A 42 -2.11 -9.01 -8.38
CA PHE A 42 -3.00 -9.79 -9.22
C PHE A 42 -4.40 -9.77 -8.61
N ASP A 43 -5.43 -9.75 -9.46
CA ASP A 43 -6.81 -9.94 -9.03
C ASP A 43 -7.10 -11.42 -8.70
N ALA A 44 -8.32 -11.70 -8.23
CA ALA A 44 -8.75 -13.05 -7.90
C ALA A 44 -8.78 -14.02 -9.10
N SER A 45 -8.80 -13.49 -10.33
CA SER A 45 -8.73 -14.27 -11.57
C SER A 45 -7.30 -14.54 -12.02
N GLY A 46 -6.30 -13.96 -11.34
CA GLY A 46 -4.88 -14.11 -11.65
C GLY A 46 -4.34 -13.14 -12.70
N TRP A 47 -5.12 -12.10 -13.07
CA TRP A 47 -4.63 -11.03 -13.95
C TRP A 47 -3.80 -10.02 -13.16
N GLU A 48 -2.66 -9.63 -13.70
CA GLU A 48 -1.85 -8.55 -13.15
C GLU A 48 -2.57 -7.22 -13.34
N VAL A 49 -2.97 -6.60 -12.22
CA VAL A 49 -3.74 -5.35 -12.22
C VAL A 49 -2.91 -4.15 -11.80
N GLY A 50 -1.77 -4.37 -11.12
CA GLY A 50 -0.94 -3.28 -10.68
C GLY A 50 0.47 -3.66 -10.26
N THR A 51 1.34 -2.65 -10.21
CA THR A 51 2.73 -2.80 -9.75
C THR A 51 3.14 -1.62 -8.89
N VAL A 52 3.80 -1.92 -7.77
CA VAL A 52 4.47 -0.95 -6.88
C VAL A 52 5.97 -1.22 -6.95
N LYS A 53 6.74 -0.29 -7.51
CA LYS A 53 8.18 -0.45 -7.76
C LYS A 53 9.00 0.64 -7.10
N GLN A 54 9.91 0.26 -6.23
CA GLN A 54 10.85 1.19 -5.60
C GLN A 54 11.86 1.74 -6.61
N LYS A 55 12.07 3.04 -6.58
CA LYS A 55 13.15 3.72 -7.31
C LYS A 55 14.39 3.75 -6.42
N VAL A 56 15.46 3.07 -6.84
CA VAL A 56 16.65 2.84 -6.00
C VAL A 56 17.67 3.98 -5.97
N LEU A 57 17.66 4.87 -6.96
CA LEU A 57 18.61 6.00 -7.06
C LEU A 57 17.95 7.32 -6.66
N THR A 58 17.20 7.33 -5.56
CA THR A 58 16.54 8.53 -5.05
C THR A 58 17.03 8.84 -3.64
N LEU A 59 17.14 10.13 -3.32
CA LEU A 59 17.59 10.58 -2.00
C LEU A 59 16.60 10.19 -0.88
N LEU A 60 15.32 10.17 -1.20
CA LEU A 60 14.24 9.75 -0.31
C LEU A 60 13.49 8.58 -0.94
N PRO A 61 12.89 7.68 -0.14
CA PRO A 61 12.07 6.60 -0.65
C PRO A 61 11.00 7.09 -1.62
N LYS A 62 10.97 6.50 -2.81
CA LYS A 62 10.04 6.81 -3.87
C LYS A 62 9.59 5.53 -4.56
N PHE A 63 8.30 5.40 -4.76
CA PHE A 63 7.68 4.23 -5.39
C PHE A 63 6.91 4.67 -6.64
N GLU A 64 7.19 4.02 -7.76
CA GLU A 64 6.46 4.15 -9.00
C GLU A 64 5.22 3.25 -8.94
N ILE A 65 4.07 3.82 -9.32
CA ILE A 65 2.77 3.15 -9.29
C ILE A 65 2.29 2.95 -10.71
N CYS A 66 2.04 1.69 -11.06
CA CYS A 66 1.55 1.34 -12.39
C CYS A 66 0.27 0.52 -12.29
N GLU A 67 -0.71 0.84 -13.14
CA GLU A 67 -1.95 0.10 -13.36
C GLU A 67 -1.82 -0.65 -14.69
N GLY A 68 -1.74 -1.98 -14.63
CA GLY A 68 -1.32 -2.77 -15.77
C GLY A 68 0.05 -2.29 -16.30
N ASP A 69 0.14 -2.02 -17.58
CA ASP A 69 1.37 -1.56 -18.24
C ASP A 69 1.57 -0.03 -18.16
N ARG A 70 0.63 0.70 -17.58
CA ARG A 70 0.66 2.16 -17.52
C ARG A 70 1.09 2.66 -16.15
N CYS A 71 2.24 3.34 -16.07
CA CYS A 71 2.66 4.03 -14.86
C CYS A 71 1.89 5.35 -14.71
N ILE A 72 1.19 5.50 -13.58
CA ILE A 72 0.24 6.60 -13.32
C ILE A 72 0.84 7.69 -12.43
N GLY A 73 1.91 7.39 -11.69
CA GLY A 73 2.56 8.37 -10.84
C GLY A 73 3.44 7.75 -9.76
N TYR A 74 3.66 8.51 -8.71
CA TYR A 74 4.59 8.15 -7.65
C TYR A 74 3.98 8.36 -6.26
N ILE A 75 4.43 7.53 -5.32
CA ILE A 75 4.30 7.74 -3.89
C ILE A 75 5.71 8.03 -3.38
N SER A 76 5.92 9.18 -2.74
CA SER A 76 7.22 9.60 -2.24
C SER A 76 7.15 9.99 -0.78
N LYS A 77 8.22 9.71 -0.05
CA LYS A 77 8.38 10.16 1.32
C LYS A 77 8.93 11.58 1.31
N ASP A 78 8.34 12.44 2.12
CA ASP A 78 8.83 13.81 2.33
C ASP A 78 9.89 13.86 3.44
N LEU A 79 10.78 14.87 3.35
CA LEU A 79 11.65 15.25 4.46
C LEU A 79 10.81 15.76 5.62
N SER A 80 10.78 14.98 6.70
CA SER A 80 10.17 15.40 7.96
C SER A 80 11.08 15.07 9.14
N LEU A 81 11.29 16.04 10.01
CA LEU A 81 12.16 15.89 11.17
C LEU A 81 11.52 15.08 12.31
N PHE A 82 10.19 14.98 12.34
CA PHE A 82 9.49 14.41 13.49
C PHE A 82 8.62 13.19 13.16
N LYS A 83 7.87 13.23 12.05
CA LYS A 83 7.00 12.13 11.63
C LYS A 83 7.10 11.89 10.12
N PRO A 84 7.06 10.62 9.67
CA PRO A 84 7.03 10.35 8.23
C PRO A 84 5.83 11.01 7.59
N LYS A 85 6.05 11.62 6.42
CA LYS A 85 5.01 12.15 5.54
C LYS A 85 5.17 11.54 4.18
N TYR A 86 4.05 11.27 3.52
CA TYR A 86 4.03 10.71 2.18
C TYR A 86 3.20 11.58 1.25
N ASN A 87 3.65 11.71 0.02
CA ASN A 87 3.00 12.46 -1.03
C ASN A 87 2.58 11.52 -2.16
N ILE A 88 1.34 11.68 -2.65
CA ILE A 88 0.76 10.96 -3.77
C ILE A 88 0.55 11.98 -4.88
N ASP A 89 1.18 11.79 -6.05
CA ASP A 89 1.22 12.82 -7.10
C ASP A 89 0.28 12.57 -8.29
N PHE A 90 -0.60 11.55 -8.23
CA PHE A 90 -1.37 11.15 -9.41
C PHE A 90 -2.90 11.27 -9.29
N ASN A 91 -3.47 11.39 -8.11
CA ASN A 91 -4.94 11.39 -7.93
C ASN A 91 -5.46 12.48 -7.00
N GLY A 92 -4.59 13.36 -6.51
CA GLY A 92 -4.97 14.45 -5.60
C GLY A 92 -5.30 14.00 -4.17
N TRP A 93 -4.93 12.79 -3.80
CA TRP A 93 -5.16 12.30 -2.45
C TRP A 93 -4.19 12.88 -1.44
N HIS A 94 -4.69 13.09 -0.23
CA HIS A 94 -3.93 13.53 0.92
C HIS A 94 -3.99 12.49 2.02
N VAL A 95 -2.87 12.25 2.70
CA VAL A 95 -2.78 11.25 3.75
C VAL A 95 -2.38 11.91 5.06
N LYS A 96 -3.09 11.58 6.14
CA LYS A 96 -2.84 12.11 7.49
C LYS A 96 -2.94 11.00 8.52
N GLY A 97 -2.06 10.99 9.51
CA GLY A 97 -2.10 10.06 10.63
C GLY A 97 -0.73 9.59 11.07
N ASP A 98 -0.71 8.51 11.83
CA ASP A 98 0.51 7.89 12.32
C ASP A 98 0.87 6.65 11.48
N PHE A 99 1.78 6.84 10.53
CA PHE A 99 2.24 5.76 9.66
C PHE A 99 3.05 4.71 10.41
N LEU A 100 3.67 5.05 11.53
CA LEU A 100 4.45 4.11 12.32
C LEU A 100 3.54 3.11 13.04
N GLU A 101 2.38 3.59 13.51
CA GLU A 101 1.39 2.78 14.21
C GLU A 101 0.29 2.21 13.29
N TRP A 102 0.39 2.45 11.97
CA TRP A 102 -0.65 2.04 11.02
C TRP A 102 -2.04 2.59 11.38
N ASP A 103 -2.09 3.85 11.72
CA ASP A 103 -3.32 4.59 12.01
C ASP A 103 -3.34 5.88 11.19
N TYR A 104 -3.91 5.79 9.98
CA TYR A 104 -3.97 6.93 9.09
C TYR A 104 -5.22 6.92 8.19
N THR A 105 -5.57 8.08 7.69
CA THR A 105 -6.69 8.30 6.78
C THR A 105 -6.22 8.87 5.44
N ILE A 106 -6.92 8.49 4.38
CA ILE A 106 -6.74 8.99 3.02
C ILE A 106 -7.98 9.81 2.67
N THR A 107 -7.77 11.04 2.22
CA THR A 107 -8.84 11.93 1.74
C THR A 107 -8.57 12.36 0.31
N ASP A 108 -9.61 12.70 -0.44
CA ASP A 108 -9.48 13.29 -1.77
C ASP A 108 -9.10 14.78 -1.70
N ALA A 109 -8.95 15.42 -2.87
CA ALA A 109 -8.62 16.83 -2.99
C ALA A 109 -9.69 17.78 -2.38
N TYR A 110 -10.89 17.29 -2.14
CA TYR A 110 -12.00 18.02 -1.54
C TYR A 110 -12.17 17.74 -0.04
N GLY A 111 -11.29 16.92 0.54
CA GLY A 111 -11.32 16.53 1.94
C GLY A 111 -12.33 15.43 2.28
N ARG A 112 -12.92 14.75 1.29
CA ARG A 112 -13.82 13.62 1.52
C ARG A 112 -12.98 12.38 1.84
N SER A 113 -13.48 11.53 2.74
CA SER A 113 -12.81 10.29 3.09
C SER A 113 -12.80 9.34 1.90
N VAL A 114 -11.62 8.81 1.57
CA VAL A 114 -11.40 7.73 0.60
C VAL A 114 -11.23 6.42 1.33
N ALA A 115 -10.34 6.37 2.32
CA ALA A 115 -10.09 5.19 3.11
C ALA A 115 -9.50 5.53 4.48
N SER A 116 -9.60 4.57 5.41
CA SER A 116 -8.82 4.55 6.64
C SER A 116 -8.04 3.24 6.74
N VAL A 117 -6.86 3.32 7.34
CA VAL A 117 -6.00 2.17 7.62
C VAL A 117 -5.81 2.08 9.12
N SER A 118 -6.06 0.91 9.68
CA SER A 118 -5.93 0.65 11.11
C SER A 118 -5.32 -0.73 11.36
N LYS A 119 -4.69 -0.87 12.53
CA LYS A 119 -4.17 -2.16 13.00
C LYS A 119 -5.25 -2.91 13.76
N GLU A 120 -5.50 -4.16 13.38
CA GLU A 120 -6.40 -5.06 14.09
C GLU A 120 -5.67 -5.75 15.26
N ILE A 121 -6.17 -5.54 16.48
CA ILE A 121 -5.50 -5.99 17.73
C ILE A 121 -5.80 -7.47 18.05
N PHE A 122 -6.79 -8.08 17.39
CA PHE A 122 -7.37 -9.36 17.82
C PHE A 122 -6.72 -10.62 17.21
N HIS A 123 -5.69 -10.47 16.40
CA HIS A 123 -5.04 -11.61 15.75
C HIS A 123 -3.62 -11.83 16.28
N LEU A 124 -3.19 -13.08 16.34
CA LEU A 124 -1.82 -13.48 16.72
C LEU A 124 -0.74 -12.95 15.75
N THR A 125 -1.14 -12.51 14.56
CA THR A 125 -0.30 -11.83 13.58
C THR A 125 -0.84 -10.42 13.38
N ASP A 126 0.04 -9.44 13.24
CA ASP A 126 -0.33 -8.06 12.91
C ASP A 126 -1.14 -8.04 11.61
N THR A 127 -2.43 -7.77 11.74
CA THR A 127 -3.35 -7.65 10.62
C THR A 127 -3.75 -6.19 10.50
N TYR A 128 -3.69 -5.66 9.29
CA TYR A 128 -4.13 -4.30 8.99
C TYR A 128 -5.42 -4.33 8.22
N MET A 129 -6.34 -3.46 8.58
CA MET A 129 -7.61 -3.29 7.92
C MET A 129 -7.60 -1.99 7.10
N LEU A 130 -7.96 -2.10 5.83
CA LEU A 130 -8.20 -0.99 4.94
C LEU A 130 -9.72 -0.86 4.78
N ASP A 131 -10.32 0.18 5.37
CA ASP A 131 -11.75 0.49 5.20
C ASP A 131 -11.90 1.52 4.08
N ILE A 132 -12.40 1.09 2.94
CA ILE A 132 -12.41 1.83 1.67
C ILE A 132 -13.85 2.23 1.34
N GLN A 133 -14.08 3.53 1.09
CA GLN A 133 -15.42 4.07 0.86
C GLN A 133 -15.98 3.65 -0.50
N ASP A 134 -15.18 3.76 -1.57
CA ASP A 134 -15.56 3.32 -2.91
C ASP A 134 -14.70 2.13 -3.35
N PRO A 135 -15.28 0.97 -3.67
CA PRO A 135 -14.54 -0.19 -4.18
C PRO A 135 -13.67 0.10 -5.41
N ALA A 136 -14.00 1.11 -6.21
CA ALA A 136 -13.19 1.53 -7.35
C ALA A 136 -11.80 2.06 -6.95
N ASP A 137 -11.65 2.53 -5.72
CA ASP A 137 -10.39 3.04 -5.18
C ASP A 137 -9.52 1.93 -4.53
N ALA A 138 -10.05 0.71 -4.42
CA ALA A 138 -9.42 -0.37 -3.64
C ALA A 138 -7.99 -0.68 -4.08
N LEU A 139 -7.74 -0.76 -5.39
CA LEU A 139 -6.40 -1.03 -5.92
C LEU A 139 -5.40 0.07 -5.55
N TYR A 140 -5.80 1.34 -5.68
CA TYR A 140 -4.90 2.48 -5.39
C TYR A 140 -4.62 2.62 -3.90
N VAL A 141 -5.62 2.37 -3.04
CA VAL A 141 -5.43 2.32 -1.58
C VAL A 141 -4.47 1.21 -1.21
N LEU A 142 -4.65 0.01 -1.79
CA LEU A 142 -3.75 -1.13 -1.56
C LEU A 142 -2.31 -0.80 -2.00
N MET A 143 -2.11 -0.22 -3.19
CA MET A 143 -0.78 0.19 -3.68
C MET A 143 -0.11 1.17 -2.74
N PHE A 144 -0.86 2.13 -2.18
CA PHE A 144 -0.33 3.07 -1.20
C PHE A 144 0.14 2.35 0.06
N VAL A 145 -0.68 1.47 0.61
CA VAL A 145 -0.35 0.69 1.82
C VAL A 145 0.89 -0.19 1.59
N LEU A 146 0.97 -0.83 0.43
CA LEU A 146 2.13 -1.66 0.05
C LEU A 146 3.42 -0.83 -0.09
N ALA A 147 3.35 0.39 -0.61
CA ALA A 147 4.51 1.28 -0.68
C ALA A 147 5.02 1.68 0.71
N ILE A 148 4.09 1.97 1.65
CA ILE A 148 4.44 2.26 3.05
C ILE A 148 5.07 1.03 3.73
N ASP A 149 4.48 -0.15 3.54
CA ASP A 149 5.00 -1.41 4.10
C ASP A 149 6.40 -1.71 3.57
N ALA A 150 6.60 -1.56 2.27
CA ALA A 150 7.90 -1.72 1.62
C ALA A 150 8.97 -0.77 2.19
N GLU A 151 8.61 0.49 2.43
CA GLU A 151 9.53 1.48 2.99
C GLU A 151 9.89 1.16 4.45
N LYS A 152 8.92 0.71 5.24
CA LYS A 152 9.15 0.31 6.64
C LYS A 152 10.10 -0.88 6.73
N CYS A 153 9.89 -1.90 5.92
CA CYS A 153 10.74 -3.09 5.93
C CYS A 153 12.17 -2.83 5.43
N SER A 154 12.38 -1.80 4.59
CA SER A 154 13.72 -1.41 4.14
C SER A 154 14.60 -0.82 5.24
N ARG A 155 14.01 -0.43 6.37
CA ARG A 155 14.73 0.22 7.49
C ARG A 155 15.16 -0.74 8.58
N ASN A 156 14.67 -1.97 8.55
CA ASN A 156 15.04 -3.05 9.47
C ASN A 156 16.08 -3.97 8.81
#